data_a764cdf25d75ce800bbda7651f820c1e
#
_entry.id   a764cdf25d75ce800bbda7651f820c1e
#
_cell.length_a   1.000
_cell.length_b   1.000
_cell.length_c   1.000
_cell.angle_alpha   90.00
_cell.angle_beta   90.00
_cell.angle_gamma   90.00
#
_symmetry.space_group_name_H-M   'P 1'
#
loop_
_entity.id
_entity.type
_entity.pdbx_description
1 polymer ?
#
loop_
_entity_poly.entity_id
_entity_poly.type
_entity_poly.pdbx_seq_one_letter_code
_entity_poly.pdbx_strand_id
1 'polypeptide(L)'
;GMPKLELGDLESVARHKQANMPVLAKYAREGFAILSAVPSCTLMFKQELPLMFPECADTQAVQAAMWDPFEYLVARHKDGLLKLDFKNALGKVSYHVPCHGRVQKIGRKTEEMLKIVGAHVELQLNTVERCSGHAGTYGVKTPTHPVAMKIGRPVFKAMARDEPDVVGSDCPMAGHHIAQGLDEAGTPAKKVQHPLTMLRSAYGL
;
A
#
# COMPACT_ATOMS: atom_id res chain seq x y z
N GLY A 1 -0.56 16.24 -0.64
CA GLY A 1 -1.40 15.20 -1.07
C GLY A 1 -2.48 14.84 -0.10
N MET A 2 -2.75 13.56 0.05
CA MET A 2 -3.89 13.01 0.80
C MET A 2 -4.12 13.64 2.19
N PRO A 3 -3.13 13.82 3.07
CA PRO A 3 -3.38 14.43 4.38
C PRO A 3 -3.94 15.86 4.32
N LYS A 4 -3.60 16.62 3.30
CA LYS A 4 -4.16 17.98 3.11
C LYS A 4 -5.60 17.92 2.64
N LEU A 5 -5.92 16.98 1.74
CA LEU A 5 -7.29 16.72 1.29
C LEU A 5 -8.18 16.28 2.46
N GLU A 6 -7.72 15.34 3.28
CA GLU A 6 -8.45 14.87 4.48
C GLU A 6 -8.72 15.98 5.51
N LEU A 7 -7.89 17.01 5.55
CA LEU A 7 -8.07 18.18 6.39
C LEU A 7 -8.89 19.31 5.73
N GLY A 8 -9.32 19.12 4.47
CA GLY A 8 -10.05 20.14 3.71
C GLY A 8 -9.18 21.31 3.22
N ASP A 9 -7.85 21.21 3.31
CA ASP A 9 -6.90 22.23 2.85
C ASP A 9 -6.71 22.13 1.32
N LEU A 10 -7.78 22.50 0.59
CA LEU A 10 -7.84 22.36 -0.86
C LEU A 10 -6.88 23.30 -1.59
N GLU A 11 -6.56 24.44 -0.97
CA GLU A 11 -5.58 25.38 -1.53
C GLU A 11 -4.17 24.76 -1.56
N SER A 12 -3.76 24.10 -0.46
CA SER A 12 -2.49 23.36 -0.45
C SER A 12 -2.50 22.20 -1.44
N VAL A 13 -3.61 21.50 -1.62
CA VAL A 13 -3.75 20.45 -2.64
C VAL A 13 -3.51 21.03 -4.04
N ALA A 14 -4.13 22.16 -4.35
CA ALA A 14 -3.96 22.85 -5.63
C ALA A 14 -2.51 23.30 -5.88
N ARG A 15 -1.84 23.88 -4.88
CA ARG A 15 -0.41 24.25 -4.95
C ARG A 15 0.48 23.02 -5.20
N HIS A 16 0.25 21.92 -4.48
CA HIS A 16 1.02 20.68 -4.70
C HIS A 16 0.77 20.09 -6.09
N LYS A 17 -0.47 20.15 -6.57
CA LYS A 17 -0.81 19.76 -7.94
C LYS A 17 -0.04 20.60 -8.95
N GLN A 18 -0.06 21.92 -8.84
CA GLN A 18 0.67 22.82 -9.76
C GLN A 18 2.17 22.52 -9.81
N ALA A 19 2.79 22.20 -8.66
CA ALA A 19 4.21 21.88 -8.59
C ALA A 19 4.57 20.52 -9.20
N ASN A 20 3.72 19.50 -9.07
CA ASN A 20 4.08 18.11 -9.43
C ASN A 20 3.53 17.68 -10.79
N MET A 21 2.32 18.15 -11.19
CA MET A 21 1.67 17.65 -12.41
C MET A 21 2.47 17.88 -13.67
N PRO A 22 3.10 19.04 -13.93
CA PRO A 22 3.83 19.24 -15.18
C PRO A 22 4.97 18.24 -15.38
N VAL A 23 5.70 17.91 -14.31
CA VAL A 23 6.81 16.94 -14.36
C VAL A 23 6.28 15.53 -14.60
N LEU A 24 5.26 15.11 -13.83
CA LEU A 24 4.68 13.77 -13.96
C LEU A 24 4.00 13.59 -15.32
N ALA A 25 3.27 14.59 -15.80
CA ALA A 25 2.60 14.54 -17.09
C ALA A 25 3.57 14.46 -18.27
N LYS A 26 4.76 15.08 -18.16
CA LYS A 26 5.83 14.91 -19.14
C LYS A 26 6.19 13.42 -19.29
N TYR A 27 6.54 12.76 -18.18
CA TYR A 27 6.90 11.33 -18.21
C TYR A 27 5.74 10.43 -18.63
N ALA A 28 4.51 10.76 -18.20
CA ALA A 28 3.32 10.03 -18.64
C ALA A 28 3.16 10.06 -20.17
N ARG A 29 3.34 11.23 -20.81
CA ARG A 29 3.25 11.38 -22.27
C ARG A 29 4.42 10.72 -23.01
N GLU A 30 5.56 10.56 -22.36
CA GLU A 30 6.71 9.81 -22.87
C GLU A 30 6.53 8.28 -22.76
N GLY A 31 5.38 7.81 -22.22
CA GLY A 31 5.04 6.40 -22.10
C GLY A 31 5.54 5.70 -20.83
N PHE A 32 6.03 6.45 -19.84
CA PHE A 32 6.45 5.88 -18.56
C PHE A 32 5.23 5.52 -17.70
N ALA A 33 5.27 4.33 -17.08
CA ALA A 33 4.40 4.01 -15.97
C ALA A 33 4.87 4.78 -14.71
N ILE A 34 3.94 5.43 -14.03
CA ILE A 34 4.21 6.15 -12.78
C ILE A 34 3.75 5.28 -11.62
N LEU A 35 4.65 4.99 -10.69
CA LEU A 35 4.37 4.11 -9.56
C LEU A 35 4.43 4.89 -8.24
N SER A 36 3.51 4.57 -7.32
CA SER A 36 3.58 5.06 -5.94
C SER A 36 3.41 3.90 -4.97
N ALA A 37 4.39 3.71 -4.08
CA ALA A 37 4.40 2.63 -3.10
C ALA A 37 3.38 2.81 -1.96
N VAL A 38 2.71 3.95 -1.88
CA VAL A 38 1.73 4.25 -0.83
C VAL A 38 0.33 4.32 -1.45
N PRO A 39 -0.61 3.43 -1.09
CA PRO A 39 -1.92 3.34 -1.73
C PRO A 39 -2.74 4.64 -1.70
N SER A 40 -2.61 5.44 -0.63
CA SER A 40 -3.28 6.74 -0.55
C SER A 40 -2.73 7.75 -1.57
N CYS A 41 -1.43 7.68 -1.86
CA CYS A 41 -0.83 8.52 -2.90
C CYS A 41 -1.26 8.05 -4.29
N THR A 42 -1.27 6.74 -4.54
CA THR A 42 -1.79 6.18 -5.81
C THR A 42 -3.23 6.61 -6.04
N LEU A 43 -4.09 6.49 -5.01
CA LEU A 43 -5.49 6.90 -5.07
C LEU A 43 -5.64 8.40 -5.37
N MET A 44 -4.79 9.24 -4.75
CA MET A 44 -4.78 10.69 -4.97
C MET A 44 -4.60 11.03 -6.46
N PHE A 45 -3.71 10.35 -7.17
CA PHE A 45 -3.45 10.58 -8.59
C PHE A 45 -4.46 9.86 -9.50
N LYS A 46 -4.93 8.66 -9.13
CA LYS A 46 -5.89 7.90 -9.94
C LYS A 46 -7.31 8.46 -9.87
N GLN A 47 -7.71 9.04 -8.74
CA GLN A 47 -9.11 9.37 -8.49
C GLN A 47 -9.31 10.80 -7.99
N GLU A 48 -8.65 11.21 -6.91
CA GLU A 48 -8.99 12.45 -6.21
C GLU A 48 -8.66 13.70 -7.04
N LEU A 49 -7.43 13.79 -7.56
CA LEU A 49 -7.03 14.92 -8.40
C LEU A 49 -7.82 15.02 -9.70
N PRO A 50 -8.12 13.94 -10.45
CA PRO A 50 -8.99 13.99 -11.60
C PRO A 50 -10.41 14.48 -11.29
N LEU A 51 -10.98 14.10 -10.13
CA LEU A 51 -12.29 14.59 -9.69
C LEU A 51 -12.26 16.08 -9.32
N MET A 52 -11.17 16.53 -8.68
CA MET A 52 -11.02 17.94 -8.30
C MET A 52 -10.70 18.86 -9.50
N PHE A 53 -10.02 18.34 -10.50
CA PHE A 53 -9.51 19.08 -11.67
C PHE A 53 -9.83 18.36 -12.99
N PRO A 54 -11.10 18.12 -13.31
CA PRO A 54 -11.50 17.29 -14.45
C PRO A 54 -11.05 17.85 -15.82
N GLU A 55 -10.91 19.16 -15.95
CA GLU A 55 -10.49 19.80 -17.20
C GLU A 55 -8.95 19.90 -17.36
N CYS A 56 -8.18 19.39 -16.38
CA CYS A 56 -6.73 19.49 -16.42
C CYS A 56 -6.11 18.31 -17.20
N ALA A 57 -5.65 18.57 -18.42
CA ALA A 57 -5.03 17.58 -19.30
C ALA A 57 -3.80 16.89 -18.68
N ASP A 58 -3.02 17.59 -17.85
CA ASP A 58 -1.88 16.99 -17.13
C ASP A 58 -2.36 15.98 -16.09
N THR A 59 -3.43 16.31 -15.36
CA THR A 59 -4.01 15.40 -14.36
C THR A 59 -4.56 14.14 -15.02
N GLN A 60 -5.20 14.25 -16.18
CA GLN A 60 -5.71 13.12 -16.95
C GLN A 60 -4.56 12.24 -17.48
N ALA A 61 -3.49 12.85 -18.01
CA ALA A 61 -2.31 12.12 -18.48
C ALA A 61 -1.65 11.32 -17.33
N VAL A 62 -1.49 11.93 -16.17
CA VAL A 62 -0.94 11.27 -14.98
C VAL A 62 -1.87 10.18 -14.48
N GLN A 63 -3.18 10.40 -14.45
CA GLN A 63 -4.17 9.38 -14.09
C GLN A 63 -4.02 8.11 -14.94
N ALA A 64 -3.91 8.27 -16.25
CA ALA A 64 -3.78 7.15 -17.18
C ALA A 64 -2.48 6.36 -17.02
N ALA A 65 -1.40 7.03 -16.57
CA ALA A 65 -0.08 6.43 -16.38
C ALA A 65 0.19 5.94 -14.95
N MET A 66 -0.71 6.24 -13.99
CA MET A 66 -0.52 5.91 -12.57
C MET A 66 -0.91 4.47 -12.25
N TRP A 67 0.01 3.75 -11.61
CA TRP A 67 -0.17 2.37 -11.19
C TRP A 67 0.10 2.20 -9.69
N ASP A 68 -0.63 1.28 -9.06
CA ASP A 68 -0.16 0.63 -7.85
C ASP A 68 1.01 -0.30 -8.22
N PRO A 69 2.08 -0.40 -7.41
CA PRO A 69 3.24 -1.20 -7.75
C PRO A 69 2.91 -2.68 -8.00
N PHE A 70 2.02 -3.25 -7.22
CA PHE A 70 1.65 -4.67 -7.37
C PHE A 70 0.67 -4.88 -8.53
N GLU A 71 -0.19 -3.91 -8.82
CA GLU A 71 -0.99 -3.90 -10.06
C GLU A 71 -0.07 -3.95 -11.29
N TYR A 72 0.98 -3.12 -11.31
CA TYR A 72 1.96 -3.08 -12.38
C TYR A 72 2.76 -4.38 -12.49
N LEU A 73 3.28 -4.90 -11.38
CA LEU A 73 4.06 -6.14 -11.37
C LEU A 73 3.23 -7.36 -11.82
N VAL A 74 1.97 -7.45 -11.38
CA VAL A 74 1.06 -8.51 -11.84
C VAL A 74 0.76 -8.38 -13.33
N ALA A 75 0.60 -7.16 -13.86
CA ALA A 75 0.47 -6.93 -15.29
C ALA A 75 1.73 -7.41 -16.03
N ARG A 76 2.93 -7.03 -15.55
CA ARG A 76 4.21 -7.51 -16.13
C ARG A 76 4.35 -9.03 -16.08
N HIS A 77 3.87 -9.67 -15.01
CA HIS A 77 3.86 -11.12 -14.92
C HIS A 77 2.96 -11.74 -16.03
N LYS A 78 1.75 -11.21 -16.22
CA LYS A 78 0.83 -11.67 -17.28
C LYS A 78 1.39 -11.52 -18.69
N ASP A 79 2.19 -10.47 -18.91
CA ASP A 79 2.87 -10.23 -20.18
C ASP A 79 4.16 -11.07 -20.35
N GLY A 80 4.52 -11.93 -19.36
CA GLY A 80 5.76 -12.72 -19.37
C GLY A 80 7.04 -11.90 -19.17
N LEU A 81 6.93 -10.68 -18.66
CA LEU A 81 8.04 -9.73 -18.49
C LEU A 81 8.57 -9.64 -17.06
N LEU A 82 7.96 -10.35 -16.11
CA LEU A 82 8.45 -10.43 -14.74
C LEU A 82 9.41 -11.61 -14.60
N LYS A 83 10.61 -11.37 -14.09
CA LYS A 83 11.54 -12.44 -13.72
C LYS A 83 11.03 -13.16 -12.48
N LEU A 84 11.04 -14.50 -12.50
CA LEU A 84 10.54 -15.35 -11.41
C LEU A 84 11.68 -16.08 -10.69
N ASP A 85 12.90 -15.57 -10.77
CA ASP A 85 14.13 -16.12 -10.20
C ASP A 85 14.28 -15.79 -8.71
N PHE A 86 13.21 -16.01 -7.93
CA PHE A 86 13.21 -15.83 -6.49
C PHE A 86 14.18 -16.83 -5.83
N LYS A 87 14.92 -16.36 -4.82
CA LYS A 87 16.03 -17.10 -4.18
C LYS A 87 15.75 -17.45 -2.73
N ASN A 88 15.01 -16.59 -2.02
CA ASN A 88 14.85 -16.72 -0.58
C ASN A 88 13.40 -17.00 -0.21
N ALA A 89 13.20 -17.94 0.72
CA ALA A 89 11.92 -18.16 1.37
C ALA A 89 11.49 -16.92 2.16
N LEU A 90 10.19 -16.68 2.21
CA LEU A 90 9.60 -15.63 3.05
C LEU A 90 9.03 -16.19 4.36
N GLY A 91 8.86 -17.52 4.47
CA GLY A 91 8.28 -18.17 5.64
C GLY A 91 6.81 -17.84 5.83
N LYS A 92 6.39 -17.60 7.07
CA LYS A 92 5.01 -17.22 7.41
C LYS A 92 4.83 -15.72 7.30
N VAL A 93 4.00 -15.27 6.38
CA VAL A 93 3.69 -13.86 6.13
C VAL A 93 2.26 -13.55 6.50
N SER A 94 2.05 -12.56 7.36
CA SER A 94 0.73 -11.99 7.63
C SER A 94 0.62 -10.63 6.93
N TYR A 95 -0.28 -10.55 5.95
CA TYR A 95 -0.46 -9.37 5.10
C TYR A 95 -1.80 -8.69 5.38
N HIS A 96 -1.78 -7.41 5.68
CA HIS A 96 -2.95 -6.57 5.85
C HIS A 96 -3.25 -5.77 4.58
N VAL A 97 -4.49 -5.92 4.08
CA VAL A 97 -5.00 -5.18 2.91
C VAL A 97 -5.45 -3.77 3.35
N PRO A 98 -4.77 -2.70 2.93
CA PRO A 98 -5.11 -1.35 3.34
C PRO A 98 -6.39 -0.83 2.66
N CYS A 99 -7.12 0.07 3.34
CA CYS A 99 -8.38 0.61 2.83
C CYS A 99 -8.21 1.35 1.49
N HIS A 100 -7.18 2.19 1.34
CA HIS A 100 -6.91 2.88 0.07
C HIS A 100 -6.45 1.95 -1.07
N GLY A 101 -5.97 0.74 -0.77
CA GLY A 101 -5.77 -0.31 -1.78
C GLY A 101 -7.10 -0.85 -2.30
N ARG A 102 -8.06 -1.10 -1.39
CA ARG A 102 -9.39 -1.64 -1.75
C ARG A 102 -10.21 -0.69 -2.61
N VAL A 103 -10.23 0.61 -2.26
CA VAL A 103 -11.04 1.61 -3.00
C VAL A 103 -10.53 1.88 -4.41
N GLN A 104 -9.30 1.51 -4.75
CA GLN A 104 -8.80 1.57 -6.12
C GLN A 104 -9.50 0.59 -7.08
N LYS A 105 -10.22 -0.42 -6.55
CA LYS A 105 -10.96 -1.43 -7.31
C LYS A 105 -10.08 -2.25 -8.28
N ILE A 106 -8.79 -2.38 -8.00
CA ILE A 106 -7.81 -3.15 -8.78
C ILE A 106 -7.74 -4.63 -8.40
N GLY A 107 -8.48 -5.04 -7.37
CA GLY A 107 -8.38 -6.36 -6.75
C GLY A 107 -7.21 -6.44 -5.74
N ARG A 108 -6.95 -7.64 -5.22
CA ARG A 108 -5.92 -7.89 -4.21
C ARG A 108 -4.56 -8.15 -4.86
N LYS A 109 -3.99 -7.14 -5.53
CA LYS A 109 -2.78 -7.31 -6.34
C LYS A 109 -1.54 -7.71 -5.55
N THR A 110 -1.38 -7.19 -4.35
CA THR A 110 -0.29 -7.60 -3.45
C THR A 110 -0.42 -9.07 -3.03
N GLU A 111 -1.63 -9.53 -2.69
CA GLU A 111 -1.87 -10.94 -2.40
C GLU A 111 -1.61 -11.82 -3.63
N GLU A 112 -2.05 -11.40 -4.82
CA GLU A 112 -1.81 -12.09 -6.09
C GLU A 112 -0.29 -12.22 -6.35
N MET A 113 0.47 -11.15 -6.16
CA MET A 113 1.93 -11.16 -6.31
C MET A 113 2.62 -12.05 -5.27
N LEU A 114 2.21 -11.99 -4.00
CA LEU A 114 2.77 -12.86 -2.97
C LEU A 114 2.48 -14.34 -3.24
N LYS A 115 1.32 -14.68 -3.82
CA LYS A 115 1.01 -16.04 -4.27
C LYS A 115 1.90 -16.47 -5.45
N ILE A 116 2.24 -15.57 -6.36
CA ILE A 116 3.21 -15.84 -7.43
C ILE A 116 4.57 -16.15 -6.82
N VAL A 117 5.04 -15.37 -5.83
CA VAL A 117 6.28 -15.67 -5.09
C VAL A 117 6.20 -17.04 -4.41
N GLY A 118 5.09 -17.35 -3.73
CA GLY A 118 4.89 -18.61 -3.01
C GLY A 118 4.78 -19.85 -3.91
N ALA A 119 4.59 -19.68 -5.23
CA ALA A 119 4.68 -20.78 -6.19
C ALA A 119 6.14 -21.18 -6.50
N HIS A 120 7.12 -20.37 -6.13
CA HIS A 120 8.55 -20.56 -6.41
C HIS A 120 9.41 -20.75 -5.16
N VAL A 121 9.01 -20.16 -4.02
CA VAL A 121 9.73 -20.27 -2.75
C VAL A 121 8.74 -20.52 -1.61
N GLU A 122 9.24 -21.03 -0.48
CA GLU A 122 8.40 -21.29 0.68
C GLU A 122 7.74 -20.00 1.19
N LEU A 123 6.41 -19.98 1.21
CA LEU A 123 5.59 -18.90 1.70
C LEU A 123 4.24 -19.43 2.22
N GLN A 124 3.94 -19.19 3.49
CA GLN A 124 2.61 -19.37 4.05
C GLN A 124 1.98 -17.99 4.23
N LEU A 125 0.90 -17.70 3.49
CA LEU A 125 0.28 -16.38 3.46
C LEU A 125 -1.03 -16.35 4.22
N ASN A 126 -1.11 -15.50 5.25
CA ASN A 126 -2.33 -15.09 5.92
C ASN A 126 -2.70 -13.67 5.44
N THR A 127 -3.86 -13.51 4.79
CA THR A 127 -4.35 -12.20 4.33
C THR A 127 -5.48 -11.72 5.21
N VAL A 128 -5.33 -10.50 5.77
CA VAL A 128 -6.32 -9.87 6.65
C VAL A 128 -6.89 -8.63 5.97
N GLU A 129 -8.19 -8.65 5.69
CA GLU A 129 -8.92 -7.53 5.10
C GLU A 129 -9.94 -6.97 6.09
N ARG A 130 -9.51 -5.99 6.88
CA ARG A 130 -10.34 -5.26 7.84
C ARG A 130 -9.69 -3.92 8.16
N CYS A 131 -10.46 -2.95 8.65
CA CYS A 131 -9.92 -1.68 9.11
C CYS A 131 -8.94 -1.88 10.27
N SER A 132 -7.70 -1.41 10.12
CA SER A 132 -6.68 -1.46 11.17
C SER A 132 -6.90 -0.43 12.29
N GLY A 133 -7.85 0.49 12.13
CA GLY A 133 -8.10 1.58 13.08
C GLY A 133 -7.24 2.81 12.86
N HIS A 134 -6.19 2.75 12.02
CA HIS A 134 -5.24 3.85 11.85
C HIS A 134 -5.89 5.11 11.24
N ALA A 135 -6.69 4.99 10.16
CA ALA A 135 -7.46 6.06 9.51
C ALA A 135 -6.68 7.39 9.31
N GLY A 136 -5.66 7.38 8.45
CA GLY A 136 -4.87 8.57 8.13
C GLY A 136 -4.16 9.15 9.36
N THR A 137 -4.44 10.41 9.71
CA THR A 137 -3.86 11.06 10.91
C THR A 137 -4.59 10.72 12.22
N TYR A 138 -5.73 10.03 12.16
CA TYR A 138 -6.56 9.74 13.33
C TYR A 138 -5.81 8.88 14.37
N GLY A 139 -5.14 7.82 13.92
CA GLY A 139 -4.42 6.88 14.78
C GLY A 139 -3.18 7.45 15.47
N VAL A 140 -2.62 8.58 14.99
CA VAL A 140 -1.41 9.19 15.56
C VAL A 140 -1.69 10.38 16.48
N LYS A 141 -2.95 10.84 16.54
CA LYS A 141 -3.34 11.95 17.44
C LYS A 141 -3.61 11.42 18.84
N THR A 142 -3.00 12.02 19.87
CA THR A 142 -3.15 11.60 21.28
C THR A 142 -4.60 11.38 21.71
N PRO A 143 -5.58 12.28 21.42
CA PRO A 143 -6.96 12.09 21.87
C PRO A 143 -7.67 10.91 21.21
N THR A 144 -7.31 10.54 19.97
CA THR A 144 -8.00 9.53 19.17
C THR A 144 -7.27 8.18 19.13
N HIS A 145 -5.99 8.17 19.50
CA HIS A 145 -5.16 6.95 19.50
C HIS A 145 -5.75 5.79 20.29
N PRO A 146 -6.30 5.94 21.51
CA PRO A 146 -6.90 4.83 22.23
C PRO A 146 -8.09 4.21 21.50
N VAL A 147 -8.88 5.03 20.78
CA VAL A 147 -10.00 4.55 19.98
C VAL A 147 -9.49 3.80 18.74
N ALA A 148 -8.45 4.34 18.08
CA ALA A 148 -7.79 3.68 16.95
C ALA A 148 -7.27 2.29 17.34
N MET A 149 -6.60 2.16 18.47
CA MET A 149 -6.11 0.89 19.01
C MET A 149 -7.26 -0.08 19.29
N LYS A 150 -8.37 0.39 19.90
CA LYS A 150 -9.56 -0.43 20.13
C LYS A 150 -10.17 -0.97 18.85
N ILE A 151 -10.29 -0.14 17.81
CA ILE A 151 -10.78 -0.54 16.48
C ILE A 151 -9.84 -1.56 15.83
N GLY A 152 -8.53 -1.39 15.99
CA GLY A 152 -7.49 -2.25 15.42
C GLY A 152 -7.38 -3.64 16.05
N ARG A 153 -7.83 -3.85 17.31
CA ARG A 153 -7.66 -5.11 18.05
C ARG A 153 -8.02 -6.38 17.26
N PRO A 154 -9.14 -6.46 16.53
CA PRO A 154 -9.46 -7.66 15.76
C PRO A 154 -8.46 -7.92 14.62
N VAL A 155 -7.89 -6.87 14.04
CA VAL A 155 -6.82 -6.98 13.04
C VAL A 155 -5.53 -7.48 13.70
N PHE A 156 -5.11 -6.90 14.82
CA PHE A 156 -3.91 -7.32 15.54
C PHE A 156 -3.97 -8.82 15.88
N LYS A 157 -5.11 -9.27 16.43
CA LYS A 157 -5.32 -10.69 16.73
C LYS A 157 -5.27 -11.58 15.47
N ALA A 158 -5.85 -11.13 14.36
CA ALA A 158 -5.83 -11.89 13.11
C ALA A 158 -4.44 -11.92 12.47
N MET A 159 -3.67 -10.83 12.58
CA MET A 159 -2.31 -10.72 12.07
C MET A 159 -1.30 -11.53 12.89
N ALA A 160 -1.53 -11.76 14.19
CA ALA A 160 -0.69 -12.59 15.05
C ALA A 160 -0.91 -14.10 14.85
N ARG A 161 -1.94 -14.51 14.09
CA ARG A 161 -2.26 -15.93 13.87
C ARG A 161 -1.07 -16.66 13.27
N ASP A 162 -0.86 -17.89 13.75
CA ASP A 162 0.19 -18.80 13.27
C ASP A 162 1.63 -18.29 13.46
N GLU A 163 1.82 -17.29 14.34
CA GLU A 163 3.13 -16.71 14.69
C GLU A 163 3.95 -16.32 13.45
N PRO A 164 3.55 -15.31 12.69
CA PRO A 164 4.19 -14.97 11.43
C PRO A 164 5.65 -14.51 11.61
N ASP A 165 6.48 -14.85 10.63
CA ASP A 165 7.85 -14.36 10.55
C ASP A 165 7.90 -12.91 10.10
N VAL A 166 6.93 -12.51 9.23
CA VAL A 166 6.82 -11.16 8.69
C VAL A 166 5.37 -10.68 8.75
N VAL A 167 5.19 -9.47 9.23
CA VAL A 167 3.90 -8.75 9.22
C VAL A 167 4.04 -7.52 8.32
N GLY A 168 3.02 -7.23 7.51
CA GLY A 168 3.10 -6.04 6.67
C GLY A 168 1.78 -5.57 6.07
N SER A 169 1.85 -4.37 5.50
CA SER A 169 0.78 -3.74 4.73
C SER A 169 1.41 -2.82 3.68
N ASP A 170 0.73 -2.62 2.54
CA ASP A 170 1.15 -1.62 1.55
C ASP A 170 1.08 -0.19 2.11
N CYS A 171 0.28 0.03 3.14
CA CYS A 171 0.25 1.28 3.87
C CYS A 171 1.25 1.21 5.05
N PRO A 172 2.41 1.91 5.00
CA PRO A 172 3.40 1.87 6.07
C PRO A 172 2.83 2.29 7.43
N MET A 173 1.95 3.29 7.43
CA MET A 173 1.32 3.76 8.68
C MET A 173 0.41 2.71 9.31
N ALA A 174 -0.36 1.98 8.48
CA ALA A 174 -1.16 0.85 8.97
C ALA A 174 -0.24 -0.29 9.47
N GLY A 175 0.86 -0.56 8.78
CA GLY A 175 1.86 -1.54 9.19
C GLY A 175 2.45 -1.23 10.57
N HIS A 176 2.86 0.02 10.81
CA HIS A 176 3.36 0.46 12.12
C HIS A 176 2.30 0.41 13.21
N HIS A 177 1.07 0.83 12.92
CA HIS A 177 -0.03 0.77 13.87
C HIS A 177 -0.37 -0.68 14.26
N ILE A 178 -0.33 -1.61 13.31
CA ILE A 178 -0.50 -3.05 13.57
C ILE A 178 0.66 -3.55 14.43
N ALA A 179 1.91 -3.21 14.13
CA ALA A 179 3.07 -3.59 14.91
C ALA A 179 2.94 -3.14 16.36
N GLN A 180 2.58 -1.88 16.60
CA GLN A 180 2.32 -1.37 17.95
C GLN A 180 1.21 -2.18 18.65
N GLY A 181 0.11 -2.49 17.95
CA GLY A 181 -0.97 -3.28 18.52
C GLY A 181 -0.58 -4.72 18.87
N LEU A 182 0.34 -5.31 18.13
CA LEU A 182 0.93 -6.61 18.43
C LEU A 182 1.83 -6.56 19.66
N ASP A 183 2.67 -5.52 19.78
CA ASP A 183 3.54 -5.30 20.93
C ASP A 183 2.73 -5.13 22.22
N GLU A 184 1.69 -4.28 22.20
CA GLU A 184 0.80 -4.07 23.35
C GLU A 184 -0.01 -5.34 23.73
N ALA A 185 -0.26 -6.22 22.75
CA ALA A 185 -0.93 -7.51 23.00
C ALA A 185 0.02 -8.63 23.49
N GLY A 186 1.33 -8.35 23.63
CA GLY A 186 2.33 -9.34 24.04
C GLY A 186 2.69 -10.34 22.94
N THR A 187 2.38 -10.05 21.69
CA THR A 187 2.67 -10.87 20.51
C THR A 187 3.46 -10.07 19.46
N PRO A 188 4.67 -9.56 19.80
CA PRO A 188 5.43 -8.68 18.92
C PRO A 188 5.76 -9.37 17.60
N ALA A 189 5.66 -8.61 16.50
CA ALA A 189 6.04 -9.10 15.19
C ALA A 189 7.57 -9.27 15.11
N LYS A 190 8.06 -10.41 14.61
CA LYS A 190 9.50 -10.65 14.39
C LYS A 190 10.08 -9.65 13.39
N LYS A 191 9.34 -9.35 12.32
CA LYS A 191 9.68 -8.34 11.31
C LYS A 191 8.43 -7.61 10.84
N VAL A 192 8.55 -6.30 10.66
CA VAL A 192 7.52 -5.45 10.03
C VAL A 192 8.06 -4.93 8.72
N GLN A 193 7.44 -5.29 7.60
CA GLN A 193 7.96 -4.95 6.27
C GLN A 193 6.85 -4.54 5.32
N HIS A 194 7.15 -3.55 4.47
CA HIS A 194 6.32 -3.27 3.31
C HIS A 194 6.40 -4.43 2.30
N PRO A 195 5.33 -4.83 1.60
CA PRO A 195 5.37 -5.93 0.64
C PRO A 195 6.44 -5.81 -0.46
N LEU A 196 6.79 -4.60 -0.89
CA LEU A 196 7.94 -4.40 -1.80
C LEU A 196 9.27 -4.83 -1.18
N THR A 197 9.44 -4.66 0.14
CA THR A 197 10.62 -5.15 0.86
C THR A 197 10.61 -6.67 0.96
N MET A 198 9.43 -7.28 1.17
CA MET A 198 9.29 -8.75 1.12
C MET A 198 9.68 -9.27 -0.27
N LEU A 199 9.20 -8.64 -1.34
CA LEU A 199 9.54 -9.00 -2.72
C LEU A 199 11.04 -8.84 -3.00
N ARG A 200 11.65 -7.73 -2.56
CA ARG A 200 13.09 -7.52 -2.64
C ARG A 200 13.86 -8.65 -1.94
N SER A 201 13.43 -9.04 -0.74
CA SER A 201 14.03 -10.13 0.02
C SER A 201 13.88 -11.48 -0.70
N ALA A 202 12.72 -11.75 -1.32
CA ALA A 202 12.50 -12.96 -2.11
C ALA A 202 13.49 -13.07 -3.29
N TYR A 203 13.81 -11.95 -3.95
CA TYR A 203 14.84 -11.91 -5.01
C TYR A 203 16.28 -12.05 -4.48
N GLY A 204 16.52 -11.93 -3.17
CA GLY A 204 17.86 -11.96 -2.58
C GLY A 204 18.67 -10.67 -2.78
N LEU A 205 17.97 -9.52 -2.82
CA LEU A 205 18.53 -8.16 -3.02
C LEU A 205 18.65 -7.38 -1.70
#